data_4c2a4edebdb2937b7bca55df5d26abb7
#
_entry.id   4c2a4edebdb2937b7bca55df5d26abb7
#
_cell.length_a   1.000
_cell.length_b   1.000
_cell.length_c   1.000
_cell.angle_alpha   90.00
_cell.angle_beta   90.00
_cell.angle_gamma   90.00
#
_symmetry.space_group_name_H-M   'P 1'
#
loop_
_entity.id
_entity.type
_entity.pdbx_description
1 polymer ?
#
loop_
_entity_poly.entity_id
_entity_poly.type
_entity_poly.pdbx_seq_one_letter_code
_entity_poly.pdbx_strand_id
1 'polypeptide(L)'
;KLPVKATTDAVGYDCFAVSMKVTDLYIEYDLGIIVVPEDPNYYVEVLPRSSVTKKHLMLKNSVGIIDPDYRDTIKVRFGTAEGLGIISMIVEVEPDGEDGFIETGSVMNITRPIESDNKDMPLLEIYKVGERVCQLVIRERIQSEFYEVEELDETERTGGFGSTGQLEI
;
A
#
# COMPACT_ATOMS: atom_id res chain seq x y z
N LYS A 1 -7.73 -11.38 -10.96
CA LYS A 1 -7.08 -12.59 -10.41
C LYS A 1 -7.31 -12.62 -8.90
N LEU A 2 -7.71 -13.78 -8.34
CA LEU A 2 -7.96 -13.90 -6.90
C LEU A 2 -6.67 -13.77 -6.08
N PRO A 3 -6.76 -13.22 -4.86
CA PRO A 3 -5.66 -13.22 -3.90
C PRO A 3 -5.18 -14.63 -3.57
N VAL A 4 -3.89 -14.81 -3.36
CA VAL A 4 -3.29 -16.11 -3.10
C VAL A 4 -2.41 -16.11 -1.85
N LYS A 5 -2.44 -17.19 -1.09
CA LYS A 5 -1.47 -17.44 -0.03
C LYS A 5 -0.17 -17.99 -0.62
N ALA A 6 0.96 -17.53 -0.12
CA ALA A 6 2.26 -18.07 -0.52
C ALA A 6 2.50 -19.48 0.03
N THR A 7 1.99 -19.76 1.22
CA THR A 7 2.03 -21.08 1.91
C THR A 7 0.70 -21.31 2.62
N THR A 8 0.43 -22.54 3.03
CA THR A 8 -0.78 -22.89 3.78
C THR A 8 -0.96 -22.05 5.04
N ASP A 9 0.14 -21.79 5.76
CA ASP A 9 0.14 -21.06 7.03
C ASP A 9 0.35 -19.54 6.87
N ALA A 10 0.46 -19.05 5.63
CA ALA A 10 0.56 -17.61 5.40
C ALA A 10 -0.70 -16.89 5.91
N VAL A 11 -0.51 -15.81 6.67
CA VAL A 11 -1.61 -14.98 7.17
C VAL A 11 -2.14 -14.08 6.06
N GLY A 12 -1.23 -13.49 5.28
CA GLY A 12 -1.59 -12.55 4.20
C GLY A 12 -1.88 -13.24 2.88
N TYR A 13 -2.82 -12.68 2.14
CA TYR A 13 -3.17 -13.05 0.79
C TYR A 13 -2.53 -12.06 -0.19
N ASP A 14 -1.55 -12.49 -0.97
CA ASP A 14 -0.91 -11.67 -1.99
C ASP A 14 -1.89 -11.26 -3.09
N CYS A 15 -1.91 -9.97 -3.42
CA CYS A 15 -2.78 -9.39 -4.43
C CYS A 15 -1.96 -8.85 -5.61
N PHE A 16 -2.55 -8.99 -6.80
CA PHE A 16 -1.93 -8.63 -8.07
C PHE A 16 -2.47 -7.28 -8.55
N ALA A 17 -1.60 -6.44 -9.13
CA ALA A 17 -2.05 -5.27 -9.87
C ALA A 17 -2.67 -5.68 -11.20
N VAL A 18 -3.85 -5.17 -11.54
CA VAL A 18 -4.48 -5.34 -12.86
C VAL A 18 -4.34 -4.09 -13.71
N SER A 19 -4.15 -2.94 -13.08
CA SER A 19 -3.82 -1.69 -13.74
C SER A 19 -2.98 -0.79 -12.84
N MET A 20 -2.38 0.24 -13.44
CA MET A 20 -1.51 1.18 -12.76
C MET A 20 -1.74 2.59 -13.28
N LYS A 21 -1.72 3.58 -12.38
CA LYS A 21 -1.75 4.99 -12.70
C LYS A 21 -0.63 5.70 -11.95
N VAL A 22 0.19 6.43 -12.66
CA VAL A 22 1.28 7.23 -12.07
C VAL A 22 0.85 8.69 -11.96
N THR A 23 1.14 9.31 -10.84
CA THR A 23 0.95 10.73 -10.57
C THR A 23 2.24 11.31 -9.99
N ASP A 24 2.32 12.62 -9.82
CA ASP A 24 3.48 13.28 -9.20
C ASP A 24 3.68 12.90 -7.73
N LEU A 25 2.62 12.42 -7.07
CA LEU A 25 2.60 12.15 -5.63
C LEU A 25 2.66 10.66 -5.28
N TYR A 26 2.13 9.80 -6.16
CA TYR A 26 2.03 8.37 -5.91
C TYR A 26 1.83 7.58 -7.19
N ILE A 27 2.08 6.27 -7.09
CA ILE A 27 1.68 5.27 -8.05
C ILE A 27 0.46 4.55 -7.45
N GLU A 28 -0.67 4.57 -8.15
CA GLU A 28 -1.88 3.86 -7.77
C GLU A 28 -1.96 2.55 -8.56
N TYR A 29 -2.15 1.45 -7.85
CA TYR A 29 -2.42 0.14 -8.43
C TYR A 29 -3.84 -0.27 -8.10
N ASP A 30 -4.62 -0.62 -9.11
CA ASP A 30 -5.93 -1.25 -8.94
C ASP A 30 -5.74 -2.77 -8.86
N LEU A 31 -6.36 -3.40 -7.89
CA LEU A 31 -6.29 -4.85 -7.71
C LEU A 31 -7.38 -5.58 -8.52
N GLY A 32 -8.35 -4.85 -9.08
CA GLY A 32 -9.47 -5.38 -9.85
C GLY A 32 -10.36 -6.34 -9.06
N ILE A 33 -10.37 -6.20 -7.73
CA ILE A 33 -11.17 -7.05 -6.83
C ILE A 33 -11.95 -6.20 -5.84
N ILE A 34 -13.14 -6.69 -5.51
CA ILE A 34 -13.95 -6.23 -4.38
C ILE A 34 -13.92 -7.35 -3.36
N VAL A 35 -13.64 -7.04 -2.10
CA VAL A 35 -13.60 -8.02 -1.01
C VAL A 35 -14.67 -7.67 0.00
N VAL A 36 -15.58 -8.62 0.23
CA VAL A 36 -16.68 -8.47 1.17
C VAL A 36 -16.65 -9.67 2.12
N PRO A 37 -16.33 -9.46 3.41
CA PRO A 37 -16.47 -10.53 4.40
C PRO A 37 -17.94 -10.98 4.52
N GLU A 38 -18.19 -12.27 4.60
CA GLU A 38 -19.55 -12.81 4.83
C GLU A 38 -20.09 -12.43 6.21
N ASP A 39 -19.21 -12.40 7.20
CA ASP A 39 -19.53 -11.94 8.56
C ASP A 39 -19.06 -10.47 8.72
N PRO A 40 -19.97 -9.53 9.03
CA PRO A 40 -19.65 -8.10 9.21
C PRO A 40 -18.78 -7.82 10.44
N ASN A 41 -18.51 -8.81 11.28
CA ASN A 41 -17.53 -8.69 12.37
C ASN A 41 -16.08 -8.79 11.89
N TYR A 42 -15.86 -8.98 10.60
CA TYR A 42 -14.52 -8.94 10.02
C TYR A 42 -14.37 -7.74 9.09
N TYR A 43 -13.14 -7.25 8.99
CA TYR A 43 -12.71 -6.25 8.01
C TYR A 43 -11.38 -6.70 7.39
N VAL A 44 -10.91 -5.98 6.39
CA VAL A 44 -9.69 -6.33 5.69
C VAL A 44 -8.66 -5.21 5.82
N GLU A 45 -7.45 -5.57 6.23
CA GLU A 45 -6.29 -4.70 6.18
C GLU A 45 -5.51 -4.94 4.89
N VAL A 46 -5.12 -3.84 4.24
CA VAL A 46 -4.21 -3.84 3.11
C VAL A 46 -2.84 -3.43 3.60
N LEU A 47 -1.88 -4.32 3.48
CA LEU A 47 -0.52 -4.14 3.96
C LEU A 47 0.48 -4.23 2.79
N PRO A 48 1.62 -3.51 2.86
CA PRO A 48 2.68 -3.73 1.91
C PRO A 48 3.27 -5.14 2.08
N ARG A 49 3.82 -5.69 1.01
CA ARG A 49 4.64 -6.90 1.08
C ARG A 49 6.06 -6.54 1.52
N SER A 50 6.78 -7.47 2.14
CA SER A 50 8.18 -7.26 2.55
C SER A 50 9.09 -6.87 1.37
N SER A 51 8.76 -7.30 0.15
CA SER A 51 9.50 -6.93 -1.07
C SER A 51 9.47 -5.44 -1.41
N VAL A 52 8.55 -4.65 -0.80
CA VAL A 52 8.47 -3.20 -1.00
C VAL A 52 9.76 -2.49 -0.63
N THR A 53 10.50 -3.03 0.36
CA THR A 53 11.79 -2.46 0.79
C THR A 53 12.86 -2.48 -0.30
N LYS A 54 12.78 -3.45 -1.23
CA LYS A 54 13.69 -3.55 -2.38
C LYS A 54 13.37 -2.53 -3.48
N LYS A 55 12.18 -1.97 -3.46
CA LYS A 55 11.69 -1.00 -4.46
C LYS A 55 11.76 0.44 -3.97
N HIS A 56 12.25 0.67 -2.75
CA HIS A 56 12.28 2.00 -2.12
C HIS A 56 10.92 2.71 -2.09
N LEU A 57 9.85 1.92 -2.09
CA LEU A 57 8.47 2.39 -2.01
C LEU A 57 7.91 2.21 -0.60
N MET A 58 6.94 3.01 -0.26
CA MET A 58 6.11 2.86 0.94
C MET A 58 4.63 3.00 0.59
N LEU A 59 3.80 2.25 1.29
CA LEU A 59 2.35 2.43 1.18
C LEU A 59 1.99 3.78 1.81
N LYS A 60 1.36 4.67 1.04
CA LYS A 60 1.17 6.08 1.43
C LYS A 60 0.28 6.28 2.66
N ASN A 61 -0.64 5.38 2.92
CA ASN A 61 -1.50 5.37 4.10
C ASN A 61 -1.06 4.36 5.17
N SER A 62 0.16 3.80 5.07
CA SER A 62 0.75 2.81 5.98
C SER A 62 -0.04 1.49 6.05
N VAL A 63 -1.31 1.54 6.38
CA VAL A 63 -2.27 0.43 6.38
C VAL A 63 -3.57 0.92 5.73
N GLY A 64 -4.04 0.20 4.73
CA GLY A 64 -5.37 0.43 4.16
C GLY A 64 -6.42 -0.33 4.97
N ILE A 65 -7.53 0.32 5.27
CA ILE A 65 -8.68 -0.32 5.92
C ILE A 65 -9.78 -0.45 4.88
N ILE A 66 -10.29 -1.66 4.71
CA ILE A 66 -11.43 -1.97 3.84
C ILE A 66 -12.58 -2.41 4.75
N ASP A 67 -13.55 -1.53 4.83
CA ASP A 67 -14.74 -1.75 5.64
C ASP A 67 -15.63 -2.86 5.07
N PRO A 68 -16.42 -3.56 5.89
CA PRO A 68 -17.30 -4.64 5.42
C PRO A 68 -18.34 -4.20 4.38
N ASP A 69 -18.68 -2.92 4.34
CA ASP A 69 -19.64 -2.32 3.41
C ASP A 69 -19.01 -1.61 2.21
N TYR A 70 -17.67 -1.65 2.06
CA TYR A 70 -17.00 -1.12 0.88
C TYR A 70 -17.31 -1.95 -0.37
N ARG A 71 -17.65 -1.29 -1.49
CA ARG A 71 -18.18 -1.93 -2.72
C ARG A 71 -17.50 -1.47 -4.00
N ASP A 72 -16.30 -0.86 -3.92
CA ASP A 72 -15.49 -0.56 -5.11
C ASP A 72 -14.23 -1.44 -5.14
N THR A 73 -13.50 -1.43 -6.24
CA THR A 73 -12.23 -2.13 -6.36
C THR A 73 -11.19 -1.56 -5.40
N ILE A 74 -10.40 -2.45 -4.80
CA ILE A 74 -9.34 -2.04 -3.89
C ILE A 74 -8.20 -1.42 -4.70
N LYS A 75 -7.83 -0.20 -4.33
CA LYS A 75 -6.70 0.52 -4.90
C LYS A 75 -5.64 0.77 -3.83
N VAL A 76 -4.37 0.61 -4.20
CA VAL A 76 -3.24 0.84 -3.30
C VAL A 76 -2.31 1.90 -3.89
N ARG A 77 -1.87 2.83 -3.05
CA ARG A 77 -1.00 3.94 -3.46
C ARG A 77 0.36 3.82 -2.81
N PHE A 78 1.38 3.75 -3.65
CA PHE A 78 2.76 3.74 -3.20
C PHE A 78 3.47 5.03 -3.61
N GLY A 79 4.46 5.41 -2.83
CA GLY A 79 5.34 6.52 -3.10
C GLY A 79 6.63 6.41 -2.33
N THR A 80 7.50 7.38 -2.46
CA THR A 80 8.70 7.53 -1.64
C THR A 80 8.45 8.51 -0.49
N ALA A 81 9.37 8.59 0.46
CA ALA A 81 9.30 9.55 1.56
C ALA A 81 9.35 11.00 1.07
N GLU A 82 10.10 11.25 0.01
CA GLU A 82 10.36 12.58 -0.56
C GLU A 82 9.35 12.99 -1.66
N GLY A 83 8.39 12.10 -1.97
CA GLY A 83 7.56 12.23 -3.17
C GLY A 83 8.23 11.58 -4.39
N LEU A 84 7.46 11.38 -5.46
CA LEU A 84 7.97 10.65 -6.64
C LEU A 84 8.80 11.51 -7.59
N GLY A 85 8.88 12.82 -7.38
CA GLY A 85 9.34 13.71 -8.43
C GLY A 85 8.44 13.60 -9.68
N ILE A 86 8.67 14.38 -10.72
CA ILE A 86 7.86 14.28 -11.94
C ILE A 86 8.22 12.98 -12.65
N ILE A 87 7.36 11.97 -12.52
CA ILE A 87 7.42 10.74 -13.32
C ILE A 87 6.38 10.87 -14.42
N SER A 88 6.81 11.22 -15.61
CA SER A 88 5.94 11.08 -16.78
C SER A 88 6.07 9.66 -17.29
N MET A 89 5.07 8.84 -17.01
CA MET A 89 4.99 7.48 -17.52
C MET A 89 3.74 7.36 -18.37
N ILE A 90 3.91 7.16 -19.66
CA ILE A 90 2.84 6.73 -20.56
C ILE A 90 3.04 5.22 -20.74
N VAL A 91 2.18 4.43 -20.15
CA VAL A 91 2.11 2.99 -20.41
C VAL A 91 0.94 2.77 -21.34
N GLU A 92 1.21 2.45 -22.58
CA GLU A 92 0.20 1.93 -23.51
C GLU A 92 0.12 0.42 -23.33
N VAL A 93 -1.02 -0.06 -22.89
CA VAL A 93 -1.32 -1.48 -22.74
C VAL A 93 -2.43 -1.85 -23.71
N GLU A 94 -2.19 -2.86 -24.54
CA GLU A 94 -3.23 -3.47 -25.37
C GLU A 94 -3.60 -4.85 -24.81
N PRO A 95 -4.88 -5.26 -24.88
CA PRO A 95 -5.26 -6.62 -24.51
C PRO A 95 -4.67 -7.63 -25.50
N ASP A 96 -4.08 -8.72 -25.00
CA ASP A 96 -3.45 -9.77 -25.81
C ASP A 96 -4.41 -10.82 -26.39
N GLY A 97 -5.71 -10.64 -26.16
CA GLY A 97 -6.75 -11.52 -26.69
C GLY A 97 -7.01 -12.81 -25.89
N GLU A 98 -6.19 -13.12 -24.87
CA GLU A 98 -6.34 -14.28 -24.00
C GLU A 98 -6.09 -13.92 -22.52
N ASP A 99 -6.95 -13.10 -21.92
CA ASP A 99 -6.93 -12.72 -20.49
C ASP A 99 -5.64 -12.01 -20.00
N GLY A 100 -4.81 -11.50 -20.89
CA GLY A 100 -3.59 -10.76 -20.58
C GLY A 100 -3.53 -9.36 -21.18
N PHE A 101 -2.47 -8.63 -20.83
CA PHE A 101 -2.13 -7.33 -21.44
C PHE A 101 -0.68 -7.38 -21.92
N ILE A 102 -0.45 -6.94 -23.14
CA ILE A 102 0.89 -6.77 -23.70
C ILE A 102 1.30 -5.32 -23.54
N GLU A 103 2.47 -5.06 -22.95
CA GLU A 103 3.09 -3.75 -22.97
C GLU A 103 3.58 -3.47 -24.40
N THR A 104 2.93 -2.55 -25.10
CA THR A 104 3.28 -2.18 -26.48
C THR A 104 4.22 -0.99 -26.58
N GLY A 105 4.56 -0.37 -25.46
CA GLY A 105 5.53 0.71 -25.43
C GLY A 105 5.70 1.30 -24.04
N SER A 106 6.87 1.11 -23.41
CA SER A 106 7.22 1.76 -22.18
C SER A 106 8.33 2.78 -22.44
N VAL A 107 8.00 4.07 -22.42
CA VAL A 107 9.03 5.09 -22.24
C VAL A 107 9.01 5.48 -20.78
N MET A 108 9.87 4.85 -19.99
CA MET A 108 10.08 5.22 -18.60
C MET A 108 11.11 6.34 -18.54
N ASN A 109 10.66 7.57 -18.50
CA ASN A 109 11.51 8.71 -18.16
C ASN A 109 11.32 9.03 -16.68
N ILE A 110 12.16 8.44 -15.83
CA ILE A 110 12.27 8.85 -14.43
C ILE A 110 13.14 10.11 -14.42
N THR A 111 12.51 11.26 -14.44
CA THR A 111 13.20 12.52 -14.17
C THR A 111 13.35 12.61 -12.65
N ARG A 112 14.61 12.53 -12.17
CA ARG A 112 14.96 12.84 -10.79
C ARG A 112 14.56 14.28 -10.48
N PRO A 113 14.21 14.60 -9.21
CA PRO A 113 14.13 15.99 -8.78
C PRO A 113 15.45 16.70 -9.13
N ILE A 114 15.37 17.86 -9.74
CA ILE A 114 16.48 18.62 -10.31
C ILE A 114 17.53 19.04 -9.24
N GLU A 115 17.26 18.85 -7.96
CA GLU A 115 18.08 19.35 -6.85
C GLU A 115 18.89 18.30 -6.07
N SER A 116 18.86 17.02 -6.43
CA SER A 116 19.76 16.08 -5.76
C SER A 116 21.02 15.87 -6.60
N ASP A 117 22.11 16.53 -6.21
CA ASP A 117 23.48 16.24 -6.70
C ASP A 117 23.98 14.82 -6.36
N ASN A 118 23.13 14.01 -5.73
CA ASN A 118 23.47 12.66 -5.32
C ASN A 118 23.31 11.67 -6.48
N LYS A 119 24.40 11.48 -7.22
CA LYS A 119 24.49 10.52 -8.34
C LYS A 119 24.36 9.06 -7.91
N ASP A 120 24.42 8.78 -6.62
CA ASP A 120 24.42 7.43 -6.04
C ASP A 120 23.00 6.97 -5.59
N MET A 121 21.97 7.77 -5.83
CA MET A 121 20.60 7.39 -5.50
C MET A 121 20.15 6.28 -6.44
N PRO A 122 19.72 5.11 -5.92
CA PRO A 122 19.27 4.00 -6.76
C PRO A 122 18.06 4.42 -7.58
N LEU A 123 17.96 3.89 -8.80
CA LEU A 123 16.77 4.07 -9.62
C LEU A 123 15.55 3.54 -8.88
N LEU A 124 14.46 4.31 -8.86
CA LEU A 124 13.22 3.87 -8.28
C LEU A 124 12.68 2.66 -9.08
N GLU A 125 12.63 1.52 -8.44
CA GLU A 125 12.03 0.33 -9.01
C GLU A 125 10.57 0.24 -8.59
N ILE A 126 9.64 0.22 -9.55
CA ILE A 126 8.20 0.13 -9.31
C ILE A 126 7.69 -1.29 -9.56
N TYR A 127 6.51 -1.61 -9.05
CA TYR A 127 5.81 -2.83 -9.41
C TYR A 127 5.21 -2.70 -10.81
N LYS A 128 5.23 -3.78 -11.56
CA LYS A 128 4.57 -3.88 -12.88
C LYS A 128 3.14 -4.41 -12.72
N VAL A 129 2.30 -4.12 -13.71
CA VAL A 129 0.99 -4.77 -13.83
C VAL A 129 1.20 -6.29 -13.92
N GLY A 130 0.37 -7.06 -13.21
CA GLY A 130 0.52 -8.49 -13.05
C GLY A 130 1.42 -8.94 -11.89
N GLU A 131 2.24 -8.05 -11.29
CA GLU A 131 3.01 -8.38 -10.09
C GLU A 131 2.17 -8.34 -8.82
N ARG A 132 2.63 -9.06 -7.79
CA ARG A 132 2.06 -9.01 -6.44
C ARG A 132 2.52 -7.74 -5.73
N VAL A 133 1.61 -6.81 -5.51
CA VAL A 133 1.91 -5.45 -5.01
C VAL A 133 1.66 -5.26 -3.52
N CYS A 134 0.68 -5.95 -2.98
CA CYS A 134 0.30 -5.86 -1.57
C CYS A 134 -0.21 -7.21 -1.06
N GLN A 135 -0.59 -7.26 0.20
CA GLN A 135 -1.24 -8.41 0.80
C GLN A 135 -2.47 -7.95 1.60
N LEU A 136 -3.49 -8.79 1.62
CA LEU A 136 -4.69 -8.60 2.43
C LEU A 136 -4.59 -9.48 3.68
N VAL A 137 -4.97 -8.93 4.82
CA VAL A 137 -5.09 -9.65 6.10
C VAL A 137 -6.49 -9.43 6.62
N ILE A 138 -7.17 -10.52 6.98
CA ILE A 138 -8.52 -10.47 7.56
C ILE A 138 -8.39 -10.28 9.07
N ARG A 139 -9.14 -9.32 9.62
CA ARG A 139 -9.15 -8.98 11.03
C ARG A 139 -10.56 -9.00 11.60
N GLU A 140 -10.65 -9.36 12.85
CA GLU A 140 -11.88 -9.23 13.62
C GLU A 140 -12.09 -7.77 14.02
N ARG A 141 -13.33 -7.27 13.85
CA ARG A 141 -13.76 -5.94 14.23
C ARG A 141 -14.35 -5.94 15.62
N ILE A 142 -13.68 -5.33 16.56
CA ILE A 142 -14.21 -5.13 17.90
C ILE A 142 -15.24 -4.01 17.86
N GLN A 143 -16.45 -4.28 18.33
CA GLN A 143 -17.48 -3.25 18.52
C GLN A 143 -17.04 -2.34 19.67
N SER A 144 -16.96 -1.06 19.41
CA SER A 144 -16.51 -0.07 20.40
C SER A 144 -17.47 1.12 20.39
N GLU A 145 -17.69 1.67 21.57
CA GLU A 145 -18.42 2.91 21.76
C GLU A 145 -17.48 3.94 22.40
N PHE A 146 -17.64 5.19 22.04
CA PHE A 146 -16.86 6.29 22.60
C PHE A 146 -17.82 7.20 23.38
N TYR A 147 -17.39 7.59 24.57
CA TYR A 147 -18.10 8.56 25.39
C TYR A 147 -17.16 9.69 25.73
N GLU A 148 -17.70 10.91 25.73
CA GLU A 148 -17.03 12.04 26.31
C GLU A 148 -17.14 11.98 27.84
N VAL A 149 -16.02 12.18 28.53
CA VAL A 149 -15.95 12.21 29.98
C VAL A 149 -15.32 13.53 30.42
N GLU A 150 -15.82 14.11 31.53
CA GLU A 150 -15.33 15.38 32.04
C GLU A 150 -14.00 15.18 32.80
N GLU A 151 -13.80 14.04 33.46
CA GLU A 151 -12.62 13.74 34.25
C GLU A 151 -12.16 12.30 33.96
N LEU A 152 -10.87 12.08 34.07
CA LEU A 152 -10.22 10.77 34.00
C LEU A 152 -9.45 10.51 35.31
N ASP A 153 -9.34 9.24 35.64
CA ASP A 153 -8.48 8.82 36.77
C ASP A 153 -7.02 9.22 36.49
N GLU A 154 -6.31 9.64 37.50
CA GLU A 154 -4.89 9.94 37.45
C GLU A 154 -4.09 8.66 37.18
N THR A 155 -3.09 8.74 36.30
CA THR A 155 -2.14 7.67 36.05
C THR A 155 -0.72 8.20 36.08
N GLU A 156 0.23 7.30 36.36
CA GLU A 156 1.68 7.67 36.37
C GLU A 156 2.17 8.04 34.95
N ARG A 157 1.48 7.62 33.90
CA ARG A 157 1.91 7.83 32.52
C ARG A 157 1.16 9.00 31.87
N THR A 158 1.79 10.16 31.85
CA THR A 158 1.23 11.39 31.27
C THR A 158 1.92 11.86 29.99
N GLY A 159 2.98 11.20 29.56
CA GLY A 159 3.77 11.61 28.39
C GLY A 159 3.68 10.68 27.21
N GLY A 160 3.98 11.22 26.01
CA GLY A 160 4.08 10.50 24.74
C GLY A 160 5.40 10.82 24.02
N PHE A 161 5.57 10.30 22.81
CA PHE A 161 6.71 10.60 21.92
C PHE A 161 8.11 10.41 22.55
N GLY A 162 8.31 9.35 23.34
CA GLY A 162 9.60 9.03 23.95
C GLY A 162 9.85 9.69 25.30
N SER A 163 8.81 10.17 25.99
CA SER A 163 8.91 10.76 27.31
C SER A 163 9.42 9.81 28.42
N THR A 164 9.53 8.51 28.13
CA THR A 164 10.01 7.49 29.11
C THR A 164 11.52 7.39 29.21
N GLY A 165 12.26 8.38 28.69
CA GLY A 165 13.71 8.49 28.86
C GLY A 165 14.53 7.74 27.83
N GLN A 166 15.69 8.26 27.52
CA GLN A 166 16.74 7.52 26.81
C GLN A 166 17.49 6.69 27.86
N LEU A 167 17.70 5.39 27.57
CA LEU A 167 18.65 4.60 28.32
C LEU A 167 20.02 5.27 28.15
N GLU A 168 20.59 5.79 29.24
CA GLU A 168 21.99 6.14 29.27
C GLU A 168 22.79 4.83 29.16
N ILE A 169 23.52 4.68 28.05
CA ILE A 169 24.44 3.57 27.80
C ILE A 169 25.80 3.95 28.36
#